data_71fd8a0c0cd5dc8656f8cbfef76e5ed4
#
_entry.id   71fd8a0c0cd5dc8656f8cbfef76e5ed4
#
_cell.length_a   1.000
_cell.length_b   1.000
_cell.length_c   1.000
_cell.angle_alpha   90.00
_cell.angle_beta   90.00
_cell.angle_gamma   90.00
#
_symmetry.space_group_name_H-M   'P 1'
#
loop_
_entity.id
_entity.type
_entity.pdbx_description
1 polymer ?
#
loop_
_entity_poly.entity_id
_entity_poly.type
_entity_poly.pdbx_seq_one_letter_code
_entity_poly.pdbx_strand_id
1 'polypeptide(L)'
;GVKDIYFVVGEQSTQVQSYYRSNIQLNDYLRRAGKEDKLPLVAPLRDVRIHFLTQPSTGGYGTSIPVGLASEFIKPGESAFVVMGDQFFWRVDVGSNAADLAELVEARGLSAGLLGNPVEEAFIPQTGIIETDEQGNFVRIIEKPKLEEAPSNLSNSSFYILNKEIFELARTLPANPQRGEFELTDAINAYIASGGVIAVGEAKGDYMECGSPSGWLQANNAMVELEKN
;
A
#
# COMPACT_ATOMS: atom_id res chain seq x y z
N GLY A 1 4.27 -11.02 -12.87
CA GLY A 1 3.06 -10.41 -12.28
C GLY A 1 2.73 -11.03 -10.92
N VAL A 2 1.96 -10.33 -10.11
CA VAL A 2 1.50 -10.80 -8.80
C VAL A 2 0.66 -12.06 -8.94
N LYS A 3 0.92 -13.08 -8.10
CA LYS A 3 0.21 -14.37 -8.10
C LYS A 3 -0.59 -14.59 -6.82
N ASP A 4 -0.17 -13.99 -5.72
CA ASP A 4 -0.79 -14.11 -4.42
C ASP A 4 -1.06 -12.72 -3.85
N ILE A 5 -2.26 -12.51 -3.33
CA ILE A 5 -2.64 -11.29 -2.60
C ILE A 5 -3.08 -11.72 -1.20
N TYR A 6 -2.47 -11.12 -0.20
CA TYR A 6 -2.80 -11.31 1.20
C TYR A 6 -3.54 -10.08 1.73
N PHE A 7 -4.82 -10.21 1.99
CA PHE A 7 -5.59 -9.19 2.69
C PHE A 7 -5.47 -9.43 4.20
N VAL A 8 -4.86 -8.50 4.90
CA VAL A 8 -4.88 -8.51 6.37
C VAL A 8 -6.05 -7.66 6.83
N VAL A 9 -7.02 -8.30 7.47
CA VAL A 9 -8.30 -7.70 7.85
C VAL A 9 -8.55 -7.88 9.35
N GLY A 10 -9.29 -6.95 9.95
CA GLY A 10 -9.72 -7.10 11.35
C GLY A 10 -10.68 -8.28 11.55
N GLU A 11 -10.76 -8.82 12.76
CA GLU A 11 -11.56 -10.01 13.10
C GLU A 11 -13.03 -9.94 12.67
N GLN A 12 -13.62 -8.75 12.68
CA GLN A 12 -15.02 -8.56 12.33
C GLN A 12 -15.23 -8.10 10.88
N SER A 13 -14.16 -7.94 10.09
CA SER A 13 -14.24 -7.45 8.72
C SER A 13 -14.59 -8.59 7.76
N THR A 14 -15.85 -8.63 7.32
CA THR A 14 -16.33 -9.61 6.34
C THR A 14 -16.54 -9.03 4.93
N GLN A 15 -16.51 -7.72 4.79
CA GLN A 15 -16.85 -7.02 3.54
C GLN A 15 -15.88 -7.35 2.41
N VAL A 16 -14.57 -7.25 2.65
CA VAL A 16 -13.54 -7.58 1.65
C VAL A 16 -13.63 -9.05 1.27
N GLN A 17 -13.79 -9.95 2.26
CA GLN A 17 -13.95 -11.37 1.99
C GLN A 17 -15.20 -11.65 1.15
N SER A 18 -16.32 -10.99 1.44
CA SER A 18 -17.59 -11.17 0.73
C SER A 18 -17.49 -10.66 -0.71
N TYR A 19 -16.76 -9.56 -0.93
CA TYR A 19 -16.54 -8.99 -2.26
C TYR A 19 -15.78 -9.94 -3.19
N TYR A 20 -14.73 -10.58 -2.69
CA TYR A 20 -13.88 -11.46 -3.51
C TYR A 20 -14.36 -12.92 -3.57
N ARG A 21 -15.41 -13.28 -2.84
CA ARG A 21 -16.02 -14.62 -2.96
C ARG A 21 -16.90 -14.72 -4.20
N SER A 22 -16.96 -15.91 -4.78
CA SER A 22 -17.95 -16.21 -5.80
C SER A 22 -19.36 -16.07 -5.23
N ASN A 23 -20.15 -15.18 -5.80
CA ASN A 23 -21.54 -14.98 -5.41
C ASN A 23 -22.45 -15.93 -6.21
N ILE A 24 -22.65 -17.13 -5.69
CA ILE A 24 -23.47 -18.19 -6.34
C ILE A 24 -24.89 -17.71 -6.62
N GLN A 25 -25.50 -16.98 -5.68
CA GLN A 25 -26.87 -16.47 -5.84
C GLN A 25 -26.99 -15.45 -6.97
N LEU A 26 -26.03 -14.52 -7.03
CA LEU A 26 -25.97 -13.53 -8.12
C LEU A 26 -25.74 -14.20 -9.47
N ASN A 27 -24.82 -15.16 -9.53
CA ASN A 27 -24.53 -15.91 -10.75
C ASN A 27 -25.77 -16.66 -11.25
N ASP A 28 -26.51 -17.31 -10.36
CA ASP A 28 -27.76 -18.01 -10.70
C ASP A 28 -28.86 -17.04 -11.12
N TYR A 29 -28.96 -15.88 -10.46
CA TYR A 29 -29.89 -14.85 -10.89
C TYR A 29 -29.57 -14.35 -12.29
N LEU A 30 -28.31 -14.02 -12.58
CA LEU A 30 -27.89 -13.54 -13.91
C LEU A 30 -28.20 -14.57 -15.01
N ARG A 31 -27.94 -15.87 -14.77
CA ARG A 31 -28.30 -16.93 -15.72
C ARG A 31 -29.81 -17.01 -15.95
N ARG A 32 -30.61 -17.04 -14.87
CA ARG A 32 -32.08 -17.09 -15.00
C ARG A 32 -32.69 -15.85 -15.66
N ALA A 33 -32.04 -14.70 -15.52
CA ALA A 33 -32.45 -13.42 -16.12
C ALA A 33 -31.95 -13.24 -17.57
N GLY A 34 -31.24 -14.23 -18.15
CA GLY A 34 -30.67 -14.13 -19.49
C GLY A 34 -29.56 -13.08 -19.62
N LYS A 35 -28.86 -12.75 -18.51
CA LYS A 35 -27.79 -11.76 -18.42
C LYS A 35 -26.42 -12.41 -18.26
N GLU A 36 -26.14 -13.47 -18.98
CA GLU A 36 -24.91 -14.25 -18.88
C GLU A 36 -23.67 -13.45 -19.30
N ASP A 37 -23.86 -12.44 -20.17
CA ASP A 37 -22.83 -11.46 -20.57
C ASP A 37 -22.24 -10.68 -19.38
N LYS A 38 -22.97 -10.59 -18.25
CA LYS A 38 -22.52 -9.94 -17.02
C LYS A 38 -21.70 -10.85 -16.10
N LEU A 39 -21.71 -12.17 -16.30
CA LEU A 39 -20.97 -13.13 -15.44
C LEU A 39 -19.47 -12.83 -15.34
N PRO A 40 -18.76 -12.43 -16.42
CA PRO A 40 -17.34 -12.08 -16.31
C PRO A 40 -17.08 -10.87 -15.40
N LEU A 41 -18.01 -9.91 -15.29
CA LEU A 41 -17.89 -8.71 -14.48
C LEU A 41 -17.96 -8.96 -12.96
N VAL A 42 -18.61 -10.09 -12.59
CA VAL A 42 -18.79 -10.50 -11.19
C VAL A 42 -17.99 -11.76 -10.84
N ALA A 43 -17.15 -12.20 -11.75
CA ALA A 43 -16.30 -13.36 -11.53
C ALA A 43 -15.13 -13.00 -10.61
N PRO A 44 -14.73 -13.88 -9.68
CA PRO A 44 -13.50 -13.70 -8.93
C PRO A 44 -12.28 -13.59 -9.86
N LEU A 45 -11.22 -12.93 -9.39
CA LEU A 45 -9.94 -12.88 -10.09
C LEU A 45 -9.44 -14.31 -10.36
N ARG A 46 -9.15 -14.65 -11.63
CA ARG A 46 -8.84 -16.03 -12.02
C ARG A 46 -7.35 -16.36 -11.90
N ASP A 47 -6.49 -15.37 -12.11
CA ASP A 47 -5.03 -15.58 -12.23
C ASP A 47 -4.28 -15.21 -10.95
N VAL A 48 -5.00 -14.88 -9.89
CA VAL A 48 -4.46 -14.46 -8.60
C VAL A 48 -5.12 -15.27 -7.48
N ARG A 49 -4.32 -15.79 -6.57
CA ARG A 49 -4.81 -16.43 -5.34
C ARG A 49 -5.00 -15.35 -4.28
N ILE A 50 -6.17 -15.34 -3.67
CA ILE A 50 -6.51 -14.41 -2.60
C ILE A 50 -6.49 -15.16 -1.27
N HIS A 51 -5.72 -14.62 -0.34
CA HIS A 51 -5.56 -15.11 1.02
C HIS A 51 -6.08 -14.06 2.00
N PHE A 52 -6.66 -14.51 3.10
CA PHE A 52 -7.11 -13.62 4.16
C PHE A 52 -6.39 -13.97 5.45
N LEU A 53 -5.72 -12.98 6.01
CA LEU A 53 -5.09 -13.05 7.34
C LEU A 53 -5.95 -12.21 8.28
N THR A 54 -6.23 -12.73 9.45
CA THR A 54 -7.00 -12.01 10.46
C THR A 54 -6.05 -11.37 11.45
N GLN A 55 -6.10 -10.04 11.56
CA GLN A 55 -5.42 -9.32 12.62
C GLN A 55 -6.25 -9.42 13.90
N PRO A 56 -5.69 -9.98 14.99
CA PRO A 56 -6.36 -10.04 16.27
C PRO A 56 -6.69 -8.63 16.81
N SER A 57 -7.84 -8.46 17.43
CA SER A 57 -8.23 -7.22 18.10
C SER A 57 -7.44 -6.95 19.39
N THR A 58 -6.77 -7.99 19.90
CA THR A 58 -5.88 -7.93 21.06
C THR A 58 -4.42 -7.98 20.61
N GLY A 59 -3.54 -7.21 21.21
CA GLY A 59 -2.09 -7.33 20.94
C GLY A 59 -1.43 -6.09 20.36
N GLY A 60 -2.12 -4.96 20.34
CA GLY A 60 -1.55 -3.69 19.92
C GLY A 60 -2.16 -3.12 18.64
N TYR A 61 -1.76 -1.90 18.34
CA TYR A 61 -2.23 -1.13 17.19
C TYR A 61 -1.03 -0.60 16.38
N GLY A 62 -1.19 -0.52 15.08
CA GLY A 62 -0.20 0.10 14.19
C GLY A 62 0.03 -0.67 12.89
N THR A 63 0.69 0.00 11.95
CA THR A 63 0.89 -0.46 10.57
C THR A 63 1.89 -1.61 10.41
N SER A 64 2.78 -1.83 11.39
CA SER A 64 3.69 -2.99 11.40
C SER A 64 2.95 -4.30 11.64
N ILE A 65 1.84 -4.29 12.39
CA ILE A 65 1.17 -5.53 12.79
C ILE A 65 0.68 -6.32 11.57
N PRO A 66 -0.11 -5.75 10.64
CA PRO A 66 -0.53 -6.48 9.45
C PRO A 66 0.64 -6.93 8.57
N VAL A 67 1.71 -6.15 8.46
CA VAL A 67 2.91 -6.53 7.72
C VAL A 67 3.62 -7.69 8.41
N GLY A 68 3.81 -7.61 9.72
CA GLY A 68 4.41 -8.67 10.53
C GLY A 68 3.65 -10.00 10.46
N LEU A 69 2.30 -9.98 10.42
CA LEU A 69 1.47 -11.17 10.23
C LEU A 69 1.71 -11.85 8.88
N ALA A 70 2.02 -11.07 7.84
CA ALA A 70 2.31 -11.61 6.52
C ALA A 70 3.74 -12.14 6.37
N SER A 71 4.63 -11.92 7.35
CA SER A 71 6.06 -12.24 7.24
C SER A 71 6.32 -13.72 6.93
N GLU A 72 5.56 -14.65 7.51
CA GLU A 72 5.75 -16.09 7.30
C GLU A 72 5.49 -16.57 5.87
N PHE A 73 4.77 -15.77 5.08
CA PHE A 73 4.44 -16.08 3.68
C PHE A 73 5.50 -15.53 2.70
N ILE A 74 6.43 -14.71 3.16
CA ILE A 74 7.52 -14.16 2.36
C ILE A 74 8.77 -15.01 2.59
N LYS A 75 9.32 -15.59 1.53
CA LYS A 75 10.52 -16.43 1.61
C LYS A 75 11.80 -15.59 1.60
N PRO A 76 12.92 -16.17 2.07
CA PRO A 76 14.22 -15.54 1.91
C PRO A 76 14.50 -15.19 0.44
N GLY A 77 14.92 -13.95 0.19
CA GLY A 77 15.18 -13.43 -1.17
C GLY A 77 13.93 -12.97 -1.95
N GLU A 78 12.73 -13.14 -1.38
CA GLU A 78 11.51 -12.57 -1.96
C GLU A 78 11.22 -11.18 -1.41
N SER A 79 10.54 -10.38 -2.22
CA SER A 79 9.96 -9.10 -1.84
C SER A 79 8.47 -9.09 -2.21
N ALA A 80 7.69 -8.30 -1.48
CA ALA A 80 6.27 -8.15 -1.76
C ALA A 80 5.86 -6.68 -1.81
N PHE A 81 4.85 -6.37 -2.62
CA PHE A 81 4.16 -5.10 -2.53
C PHE A 81 3.37 -5.05 -1.22
N VAL A 82 3.47 -3.92 -0.54
CA VAL A 82 2.66 -3.58 0.64
C VAL A 82 1.94 -2.28 0.34
N VAL A 83 0.62 -2.32 0.39
CA VAL A 83 -0.25 -1.17 0.09
C VAL A 83 -1.27 -1.03 1.21
N MET A 84 -1.42 0.17 1.75
CA MET A 84 -2.50 0.45 2.71
C MET A 84 -3.84 0.49 1.96
N GLY A 85 -4.88 -0.06 2.59
CA GLY A 85 -6.18 -0.29 1.94
C GLY A 85 -7.09 0.94 1.84
N ASP A 86 -6.63 2.09 2.27
CA ASP A 86 -7.36 3.34 2.36
C ASP A 86 -6.90 4.42 1.38
N GLN A 87 -6.15 4.02 0.34
CA GLN A 87 -5.63 4.93 -0.67
C GLN A 87 -5.36 4.22 -1.99
N PHE A 88 -5.38 4.97 -3.08
CA PHE A 88 -5.00 4.48 -4.40
C PHE A 88 -4.54 5.63 -5.31
N PHE A 89 -3.94 5.26 -6.45
CA PHE A 89 -3.61 6.20 -7.52
C PHE A 89 -4.47 5.92 -8.75
N TRP A 90 -5.05 6.95 -9.31
CA TRP A 90 -5.72 6.89 -10.60
C TRP A 90 -4.78 7.41 -11.70
N ARG A 91 -4.53 6.59 -12.71
CA ARG A 91 -3.73 6.97 -13.88
C ARG A 91 -4.57 6.86 -15.14
N VAL A 92 -4.53 7.90 -15.96
CA VAL A 92 -5.20 7.93 -17.29
C VAL A 92 -4.39 7.20 -18.35
N ASP A 93 -3.09 7.03 -18.15
CA ASP A 93 -2.23 6.21 -19.00
C ASP A 93 -2.37 4.72 -18.65
N VAL A 94 -1.86 3.85 -19.52
CA VAL A 94 -1.86 2.40 -19.29
C VAL A 94 -0.75 1.93 -18.34
N GLY A 95 -0.05 2.87 -17.69
CA GLY A 95 1.06 2.58 -16.77
C GLY A 95 0.60 2.10 -15.40
N SER A 96 1.54 1.61 -14.62
CA SER A 96 1.30 1.11 -13.27
C SER A 96 2.42 1.58 -12.34
N ASN A 97 2.08 2.31 -11.27
CA ASN A 97 3.04 2.68 -10.23
C ASN A 97 3.72 1.47 -9.59
N ALA A 98 3.01 0.33 -9.51
CA ALA A 98 3.60 -0.92 -9.03
C ALA A 98 4.68 -1.45 -10.00
N ALA A 99 4.42 -1.42 -11.30
CA ALA A 99 5.40 -1.84 -12.30
C ALA A 99 6.59 -0.89 -12.34
N ASP A 100 6.34 0.43 -12.37
CA ASP A 100 7.38 1.47 -12.37
C ASP A 100 8.32 1.31 -11.15
N LEU A 101 7.76 1.08 -9.95
CA LEU A 101 8.55 0.87 -8.74
C LEU A 101 9.34 -0.46 -8.79
N ALA A 102 8.73 -1.53 -9.30
CA ALA A 102 9.42 -2.82 -9.44
C ALA A 102 10.61 -2.72 -10.40
N GLU A 103 10.43 -2.07 -11.55
CA GLU A 103 11.49 -1.81 -12.52
C GLU A 103 12.63 -0.98 -11.93
N LEU A 104 12.30 0.06 -11.16
CA LEU A 104 13.31 0.88 -10.46
C LEU A 104 14.14 0.05 -9.48
N VAL A 105 13.47 -0.75 -8.63
CA VAL A 105 14.12 -1.60 -7.63
C VAL A 105 15.02 -2.63 -8.30
N GLU A 106 14.52 -3.29 -9.36
CA GLU A 106 15.27 -4.28 -10.12
C GLU A 106 16.49 -3.66 -10.86
N ALA A 107 16.29 -2.54 -11.56
CA ALA A 107 17.35 -1.84 -12.28
C ALA A 107 18.49 -1.38 -11.38
N ARG A 108 18.19 -1.12 -10.10
CA ARG A 108 19.20 -0.73 -9.10
C ARG A 108 19.79 -1.92 -8.33
N GLY A 109 19.34 -3.15 -8.63
CA GLY A 109 19.78 -4.35 -7.92
C GLY A 109 19.39 -4.36 -6.44
N LEU A 110 18.31 -3.66 -6.08
CA LEU A 110 17.79 -3.56 -4.72
C LEU A 110 16.66 -4.58 -4.48
N SER A 111 16.24 -4.72 -3.23
CA SER A 111 15.15 -5.61 -2.83
C SER A 111 14.01 -4.87 -2.11
N ALA A 112 14.15 -3.55 -1.95
CA ALA A 112 13.14 -2.71 -1.30
C ALA A 112 13.02 -1.36 -2.03
N GLY A 113 11.80 -0.81 -2.02
CA GLY A 113 11.48 0.47 -2.61
C GLY A 113 10.21 1.06 -1.99
N LEU A 114 10.03 2.36 -2.13
CA LEU A 114 8.79 3.04 -1.76
C LEU A 114 8.42 4.12 -2.79
N LEU A 115 7.15 4.46 -2.85
CA LEU A 115 6.66 5.56 -3.68
C LEU A 115 6.46 6.81 -2.84
N GLY A 116 7.03 7.93 -3.33
CA GLY A 116 6.69 9.27 -2.90
C GLY A 116 5.62 9.85 -3.81
N ASN A 117 4.59 10.44 -3.21
CA ASN A 117 3.57 11.17 -3.94
C ASN A 117 3.95 12.65 -3.98
N PRO A 118 4.15 13.26 -5.17
CA PRO A 118 4.37 14.69 -5.28
C PRO A 118 3.17 15.47 -4.73
N VAL A 119 3.42 16.41 -3.83
CA VAL A 119 2.38 17.26 -3.24
C VAL A 119 2.69 18.73 -3.49
N GLU A 120 1.63 19.55 -3.54
CA GLU A 120 1.76 20.99 -3.58
C GLU A 120 2.33 21.52 -2.24
N GLU A 121 3.04 22.64 -2.28
CA GLU A 121 3.68 23.26 -1.11
C GLU A 121 2.72 23.43 0.08
N ALA A 122 1.45 23.75 -0.18
CA ALA A 122 0.42 23.92 0.85
C ALA A 122 0.15 22.66 1.68
N PHE A 123 0.46 21.48 1.14
CA PHE A 123 0.25 20.19 1.82
C PHE A 123 1.49 19.68 2.55
N ILE A 124 2.67 20.20 2.27
CA ILE A 124 3.92 19.80 2.93
C ILE A 124 3.80 19.84 4.46
N PRO A 125 3.29 20.92 5.10
CA PRO A 125 3.18 20.98 6.56
C PRO A 125 2.11 20.04 7.17
N GLN A 126 1.41 19.29 6.33
CA GLN A 126 0.32 18.39 6.74
C GLN A 126 0.67 16.92 6.63
N THR A 127 1.77 16.59 5.93
CA THR A 127 2.14 15.22 5.55
C THR A 127 3.56 14.86 5.97
N GLY A 128 3.87 13.57 6.02
CA GLY A 128 5.24 13.09 6.18
C GLY A 128 6.01 13.18 4.87
N ILE A 129 7.09 13.96 4.84
CA ILE A 129 7.90 14.23 3.65
C ILE A 129 9.14 13.34 3.63
N ILE A 130 9.37 12.71 2.49
CA ILE A 130 10.50 11.81 2.26
C ILE A 130 11.77 12.62 2.02
N GLU A 131 12.84 12.27 2.75
CA GLU A 131 14.20 12.71 2.47
C GLU A 131 14.94 11.61 1.72
N THR A 132 15.65 11.99 0.66
CA THR A 132 16.51 11.09 -0.13
C THR A 132 17.94 11.57 -0.11
N ASP A 133 18.88 10.63 -0.28
CA ASP A 133 20.27 10.95 -0.57
C ASP A 133 20.48 11.39 -2.04
N GLU A 134 21.72 11.72 -2.40
CA GLU A 134 22.10 12.13 -3.77
C GLU A 134 21.85 11.04 -4.82
N GLN A 135 21.77 9.77 -4.41
CA GLN A 135 21.50 8.62 -5.27
C GLN A 135 19.99 8.30 -5.38
N GLY A 136 19.13 9.08 -4.69
CA GLY A 136 17.69 8.84 -4.64
C GLY A 136 17.30 7.64 -3.75
N ASN A 137 18.14 7.31 -2.76
CA ASN A 137 17.78 6.34 -1.74
C ASN A 137 17.02 7.03 -0.61
N PHE A 138 16.13 6.29 -0.01
CA PHE A 138 15.41 6.72 1.18
C PHE A 138 16.37 6.93 2.37
N VAL A 139 16.25 8.10 3.00
CA VAL A 139 16.99 8.44 4.24
C VAL A 139 16.05 8.37 5.44
N ARG A 140 14.97 9.13 5.40
CA ARG A 140 13.94 9.17 6.46
C ARG A 140 12.67 9.87 5.99
N ILE A 141 11.65 9.82 6.83
CA ILE A 141 10.46 10.67 6.73
C ILE A 141 10.54 11.75 7.80
N ILE A 142 10.32 13.01 7.40
CA ILE A 142 10.14 14.14 8.31
C ILE A 142 8.66 14.43 8.41
N GLU A 143 8.10 14.23 9.59
CA GLU A 143 6.67 14.40 9.82
C GLU A 143 6.31 15.88 9.93
N LYS A 144 5.43 16.33 9.04
CA LYS A 144 4.87 17.68 9.01
C LYS A 144 5.93 18.78 9.15
N PRO A 145 6.97 18.80 8.29
CA PRO A 145 8.00 19.81 8.35
C PRO A 145 7.42 21.19 8.01
N LYS A 146 8.08 22.25 8.43
CA LYS A 146 7.81 23.57 7.85
C LYS A 146 8.27 23.56 6.39
N LEU A 147 7.64 24.40 5.56
CA LEU A 147 7.95 24.46 4.13
C LEU A 147 9.46 24.70 3.86
N GLU A 148 10.06 25.59 4.60
CA GLU A 148 11.49 25.94 4.50
C GLU A 148 12.44 24.85 5.01
N GLU A 149 11.92 23.84 5.73
CA GLU A 149 12.69 22.72 6.30
C GLU A 149 12.47 21.43 5.52
N ALA A 150 11.54 21.44 4.56
CA ALA A 150 11.18 20.24 3.79
C ALA A 150 12.31 19.85 2.83
N PRO A 151 12.79 18.59 2.87
CA PRO A 151 13.88 18.14 2.00
C PRO A 151 13.42 17.88 0.55
N SER A 152 12.13 17.72 0.35
CA SER A 152 11.51 17.47 -0.96
C SER A 152 10.03 17.86 -0.94
N ASN A 153 9.32 17.61 -2.04
CA ASN A 153 7.86 17.67 -2.10
C ASN A 153 7.22 16.27 -2.20
N LEU A 154 7.96 15.21 -1.90
CA LEU A 154 7.45 13.84 -1.97
C LEU A 154 6.89 13.40 -0.61
N SER A 155 5.56 13.28 -0.52
CA SER A 155 4.92 12.70 0.65
C SER A 155 4.95 11.17 0.62
N ASN A 156 5.01 10.52 1.79
CA ASN A 156 4.93 9.07 1.88
C ASN A 156 3.53 8.58 1.48
N SER A 157 3.45 7.86 0.39
CA SER A 157 2.18 7.33 -0.13
C SER A 157 1.77 5.98 0.46
N SER A 158 2.54 5.46 1.42
CA SER A 158 2.29 4.13 2.02
C SER A 158 2.16 3.00 0.99
N PHE A 159 2.93 3.10 -0.08
CA PHE A 159 3.05 2.08 -1.14
C PHE A 159 4.50 1.63 -1.23
N TYR A 160 4.75 0.37 -0.94
CA TYR A 160 6.10 -0.16 -0.75
C TYR A 160 6.34 -1.45 -1.53
N ILE A 161 7.62 -1.71 -1.84
CA ILE A 161 8.18 -3.06 -2.04
C ILE A 161 9.06 -3.33 -0.83
N LEU A 162 8.71 -4.33 -0.04
CA LEU A 162 9.45 -4.71 1.16
C LEU A 162 10.03 -6.12 0.99
N ASN A 163 11.29 -6.30 1.38
CA ASN A 163 11.94 -7.59 1.41
C ASN A 163 11.63 -8.35 2.71
N LYS A 164 11.98 -9.64 2.73
CA LYS A 164 11.77 -10.52 3.89
C LYS A 164 12.30 -9.94 5.20
N GLU A 165 13.44 -9.25 5.17
CA GLU A 165 14.06 -8.69 6.37
C GLU A 165 13.19 -7.59 7.00
N ILE A 166 12.62 -6.70 6.20
CA ILE A 166 11.70 -5.66 6.70
C ILE A 166 10.43 -6.28 7.27
N PHE A 167 9.89 -7.35 6.66
CA PHE A 167 8.76 -8.09 7.20
C PHE A 167 9.07 -8.70 8.58
N GLU A 168 10.27 -9.25 8.78
CA GLU A 168 10.69 -9.77 10.08
C GLU A 168 10.90 -8.67 11.13
N LEU A 169 11.46 -7.52 10.72
CA LEU A 169 11.56 -6.35 11.59
C LEU A 169 10.17 -5.87 12.01
N ALA A 170 9.24 -5.76 11.07
CA ALA A 170 7.85 -5.39 11.37
C ALA A 170 7.18 -6.34 12.36
N ARG A 171 7.53 -7.62 12.34
CA ARG A 171 7.02 -8.66 13.27
C ARG A 171 7.65 -8.61 14.66
N THR A 172 8.92 -8.20 14.77
CA THR A 172 9.73 -8.39 15.98
C THR A 172 10.02 -7.11 16.75
N LEU A 173 9.94 -5.94 16.12
CA LEU A 173 10.19 -4.68 16.81
C LEU A 173 9.11 -4.38 17.86
N PRO A 174 9.48 -3.79 18.99
CA PRO A 174 8.52 -3.32 19.98
C PRO A 174 7.73 -2.12 19.47
N ALA A 175 6.62 -1.81 20.15
CA ALA A 175 5.88 -0.58 19.91
C ALA A 175 6.78 0.66 20.09
N ASN A 176 6.54 1.69 19.29
CA ASN A 176 7.22 2.97 19.39
C ASN A 176 7.03 3.55 20.80
N PRO A 177 8.10 3.86 21.54
CA PRO A 177 7.98 4.28 22.94
C PRO A 177 7.30 5.64 23.14
N GLN A 178 7.26 6.47 22.08
CA GLN A 178 6.63 7.80 22.14
C GLN A 178 5.14 7.75 21.80
N ARG A 179 4.75 6.87 20.88
CA ARG A 179 3.37 6.76 20.38
C ARG A 179 2.61 5.57 20.93
N GLY A 180 3.31 4.54 21.43
CA GLY A 180 2.70 3.30 21.90
C GLY A 180 2.15 2.41 20.78
N GLU A 181 2.50 2.71 19.53
CA GLU A 181 2.04 2.01 18.33
C GLU A 181 3.15 1.24 17.63
N PHE A 182 2.80 0.19 16.91
CA PHE A 182 3.71 -0.60 16.09
C PHE A 182 3.78 -0.02 14.69
N GLU A 183 4.78 0.82 14.40
CA GLU A 183 4.85 1.56 13.15
C GLU A 183 5.75 0.86 12.12
N LEU A 184 5.26 0.74 10.88
CA LEU A 184 6.03 0.19 9.77
C LEU A 184 7.26 1.06 9.46
N THR A 185 7.18 2.35 9.67
CA THR A 185 8.32 3.27 9.51
C THR A 185 9.46 2.95 10.45
N ASP A 186 9.20 2.44 11.65
CA ASP A 186 10.25 2.00 12.56
C ASP A 186 10.98 0.75 12.03
N ALA A 187 10.25 -0.19 11.40
CA ALA A 187 10.87 -1.34 10.74
C ALA A 187 11.72 -0.93 9.53
N ILE A 188 11.24 0.03 8.73
CA ILE A 188 11.97 0.61 7.62
C ILE A 188 13.26 1.31 8.12
N ASN A 189 13.16 2.13 9.15
CA ASN A 189 14.32 2.81 9.75
C ASN A 189 15.33 1.83 10.33
N ALA A 190 14.89 0.76 10.98
CA ALA A 190 15.77 -0.29 11.49
C ALA A 190 16.50 -1.02 10.36
N TYR A 191 15.84 -1.28 9.24
CA TYR A 191 16.46 -1.85 8.05
C TYR A 191 17.54 -0.92 7.47
N ILE A 192 17.28 0.38 7.35
CA ILE A 192 18.28 1.37 6.92
C ILE A 192 19.47 1.40 7.91
N ALA A 193 19.19 1.41 9.22
CA ALA A 193 20.23 1.42 10.24
C ALA A 193 21.13 0.17 10.22
N SER A 194 20.62 -0.96 9.71
CA SER A 194 21.41 -2.20 9.49
C SER A 194 22.23 -2.18 8.19
N GLY A 195 22.19 -1.10 7.41
CA GLY A 195 22.88 -0.98 6.13
C GLY A 195 22.02 -1.34 4.91
N GLY A 196 20.72 -1.54 5.11
CA GLY A 196 19.78 -1.75 4.02
C GLY A 196 19.59 -0.48 3.17
N VAL A 197 19.23 -0.66 1.91
CA VAL A 197 18.99 0.45 0.96
C VAL A 197 17.59 0.30 0.36
N ILE A 198 16.85 1.41 0.31
CA ILE A 198 15.50 1.48 -0.24
C ILE A 198 15.46 2.53 -1.36
N ALA A 199 15.02 2.13 -2.57
CA ALA A 199 14.81 3.07 -3.66
C ALA A 199 13.57 3.94 -3.41
N VAL A 200 13.63 5.21 -3.77
CA VAL A 200 12.45 6.07 -3.81
C VAL A 200 12.05 6.30 -5.26
N GLY A 201 10.83 5.89 -5.59
CA GLY A 201 10.18 6.19 -6.86
C GLY A 201 9.16 7.31 -6.69
N GLU A 202 8.93 8.08 -7.75
CA GLU A 202 7.88 9.10 -7.79
C GLU A 202 6.59 8.49 -8.35
N ALA A 203 5.48 8.65 -7.63
CA ALA A 203 4.18 8.19 -8.06
C ALA A 203 3.63 9.08 -9.19
N LYS A 204 2.88 8.48 -10.09
CA LYS A 204 2.21 9.15 -11.21
C LYS A 204 0.70 9.02 -11.07
N GLY A 205 -0.02 10.01 -11.58
CA GLY A 205 -1.48 10.05 -11.53
C GLY A 205 -2.03 10.72 -10.27
N ASP A 206 -3.34 10.73 -10.17
CA ASP A 206 -4.05 11.41 -9.08
C ASP A 206 -4.08 10.51 -7.84
N TYR A 207 -3.59 11.04 -6.73
CA TYR A 207 -3.63 10.37 -5.43
C TYR A 207 -4.99 10.56 -4.77
N MET A 208 -5.60 9.45 -4.37
CA MET A 208 -6.90 9.40 -3.72
C MET A 208 -6.75 8.84 -2.30
N GLU A 209 -7.04 9.66 -1.29
CA GLU A 209 -7.07 9.28 0.12
C GLU A 209 -8.51 8.93 0.51
N CYS A 210 -8.74 7.75 1.09
CA CYS A 210 -10.04 7.23 1.47
C CYS A 210 -10.15 6.88 2.97
N GLY A 211 -9.14 7.16 3.77
CA GLY A 211 -9.08 6.83 5.20
C GLY A 211 -9.93 7.75 6.08
N SER A 212 -10.40 8.89 5.54
CA SER A 212 -11.32 9.79 6.21
C SER A 212 -12.68 9.85 5.50
N PRO A 213 -13.81 10.17 6.19
CA PRO A 213 -15.11 10.33 5.54
C PRO A 213 -15.09 11.39 4.43
N SER A 214 -14.38 12.49 4.62
CA SER A 214 -14.24 13.54 3.62
C SER A 214 -13.38 13.12 2.43
N GLY A 215 -12.25 12.46 2.66
CA GLY A 215 -11.38 11.93 1.63
C GLY A 215 -12.09 10.86 0.80
N TRP A 216 -12.79 9.93 1.45
CA TRP A 216 -13.60 8.93 0.77
C TRP A 216 -14.66 9.54 -0.15
N LEU A 217 -15.38 10.59 0.31
CA LEU A 217 -16.37 11.29 -0.51
C LEU A 217 -15.71 12.02 -1.68
N GLN A 218 -14.58 12.68 -1.45
CA GLN A 218 -13.83 13.37 -2.49
C GLN A 218 -13.33 12.40 -3.56
N ALA A 219 -12.76 11.26 -3.16
CA ALA A 219 -12.29 10.23 -4.08
C ALA A 219 -13.44 9.69 -4.95
N ASN A 220 -14.62 9.40 -4.37
CA ASN A 220 -15.79 8.96 -5.14
C ASN A 220 -16.25 10.02 -6.15
N ASN A 221 -16.30 11.29 -5.75
CA ASN A 221 -16.70 12.38 -6.66
C ASN A 221 -15.68 12.54 -7.80
N ALA A 222 -14.38 12.49 -7.50
CA ALA A 222 -13.32 12.56 -8.50
C ALA A 222 -13.42 11.41 -9.50
N MET A 223 -13.64 10.17 -9.05
CA MET A 223 -13.80 9.01 -9.91
C MET A 223 -15.00 9.16 -10.87
N VAL A 224 -16.12 9.70 -10.39
CA VAL A 224 -17.29 9.97 -11.28
C VAL A 224 -16.96 10.95 -12.39
N GLU A 225 -16.13 11.96 -12.14
CA GLU A 225 -15.73 12.92 -13.17
C GLU A 225 -14.68 12.33 -14.13
N LEU A 226 -13.74 11.52 -13.62
CA LEU A 226 -12.72 10.86 -14.44
C LEU A 226 -13.29 9.80 -15.38
N GLU A 227 -14.35 9.09 -14.98
CA GLU A 227 -15.04 8.10 -15.84
C GLU A 227 -15.87 8.74 -16.98
N LYS A 228 -16.12 10.05 -16.93
CA LYS A 228 -16.86 10.75 -17.99
C LYS A 228 -15.96 11.20 -19.15
N ASN A 229 -14.65 11.22 -18.95
CA ASN A 229 -13.65 11.64 -19.94
C ASN A 229 -12.92 10.43 -20.54
#